data_3c9e15aacb87f40f1ec7d27e59eed987
#
_entry.id   3c9e15aacb87f40f1ec7d27e59eed987
#
_cell.length_a   1.000
_cell.length_b   1.000
_cell.length_c   1.000
_cell.angle_alpha   90.00
_cell.angle_beta   90.00
_cell.angle_gamma   90.00
#
_symmetry.space_group_name_H-M   'P 1'
#
loop_
_entity.id
_entity.type
_entity.pdbx_description
1 polymer ?
#
loop_
_entity_poly.entity_id
_entity_poly.type
_entity_poly.pdbx_seq_one_letter_code
_entity_poly.pdbx_strand_id
1 'polypeptide(L)'
;MKVQFKAIAFAAATLVLGHAAWAGEAEAKKWIDSEFQPSTLSKDQQMAEMKWFIEAAKKLQAKGVKEISVVSETITTHEYEAKTLAKAFTEITGITVKHDLIQEGDVVEKLQTSMQSGKSIYDGWISDSDLIGTHYRYGKILNLTDYMGGAGKEWTNPGIDIKDYIGTKFTTGPDGKMYQLPDQQFANLYWFRADLFERKDIKDKFKAKYGYDL
;
A
#
# COMPACT_ATOMS: atom_id res chain seq x y z
N MET A 1 25.21 -64.12 -34.25
CA MET A 1 25.23 -63.70 -32.83
C MET A 1 24.84 -62.21 -32.78
N LYS A 2 23.57 -61.91 -32.47
CA LYS A 2 23.05 -60.49 -32.40
C LYS A 2 23.02 -60.10 -30.94
N VAL A 3 23.85 -59.16 -30.57
CA VAL A 3 23.86 -58.53 -29.22
C VAL A 3 22.84 -57.42 -29.21
N GLN A 4 21.77 -57.55 -28.41
CA GLN A 4 20.81 -56.49 -28.14
C GLN A 4 21.31 -55.62 -26.97
N PHE A 5 21.59 -54.36 -27.25
CA PHE A 5 21.79 -53.36 -26.20
C PHE A 5 20.43 -52.86 -25.72
N LYS A 6 20.10 -53.16 -24.48
CA LYS A 6 18.96 -52.51 -23.77
C LYS A 6 19.43 -51.17 -23.28
N ALA A 7 18.90 -50.11 -23.85
CA ALA A 7 19.05 -48.76 -23.34
C ALA A 7 18.20 -48.62 -22.08
N ILE A 8 18.83 -48.38 -20.94
CA ILE A 8 18.18 -48.02 -19.68
C ILE A 8 18.02 -46.50 -19.73
N ALA A 9 16.79 -46.01 -19.95
CA ALA A 9 16.46 -44.60 -19.83
C ALA A 9 16.34 -44.26 -18.35
N PHE A 10 17.31 -43.55 -17.82
CA PHE A 10 17.19 -42.87 -16.52
C PHE A 10 16.34 -41.63 -16.71
N ALA A 11 15.08 -41.71 -16.32
CA ALA A 11 14.23 -40.50 -16.17
C ALA A 11 14.68 -39.79 -14.88
N ALA A 12 15.52 -38.78 -15.03
CA ALA A 12 15.76 -37.83 -13.95
C ALA A 12 14.50 -36.97 -13.77
N ALA A 13 13.64 -37.40 -12.86
CA ALA A 13 12.58 -36.52 -12.35
C ALA A 13 13.24 -35.43 -11.51
N THR A 14 13.51 -34.27 -12.11
CA THR A 14 13.85 -33.06 -11.39
C THR A 14 12.60 -32.65 -10.60
N LEU A 15 12.57 -33.05 -9.32
CA LEU A 15 11.68 -32.44 -8.36
C LEU A 15 12.09 -30.95 -8.27
N VAL A 16 11.38 -30.11 -8.98
CA VAL A 16 11.31 -28.69 -8.66
C VAL A 16 10.53 -28.62 -7.34
N LEU A 17 11.26 -28.78 -6.22
CA LEU A 17 10.79 -28.35 -4.93
C LEU A 17 10.67 -26.81 -5.03
N GLY A 18 9.50 -26.35 -5.48
CA GLY A 18 9.10 -24.98 -5.23
C GLY A 18 9.29 -24.77 -3.74
N HIS A 19 10.19 -23.88 -3.38
CA HIS A 19 10.29 -23.39 -2.01
C HIS A 19 8.93 -22.77 -1.71
N ALA A 20 8.03 -23.56 -1.11
CA ALA A 20 6.93 -22.99 -0.37
C ALA A 20 7.62 -22.13 0.69
N ALA A 21 7.65 -20.83 0.45
CA ALA A 21 8.13 -19.89 1.45
C ALA A 21 7.34 -20.23 2.71
N TRP A 22 8.05 -20.51 3.79
CA TRP A 22 7.45 -20.88 5.06
C TRP A 22 6.79 -19.62 5.63
N ALA A 23 5.59 -19.32 5.16
CA ALA A 23 4.77 -18.24 5.70
C ALA A 23 4.42 -18.57 7.15
N GLY A 24 4.47 -17.59 8.03
CA GLY A 24 4.04 -17.80 9.39
C GLY A 24 4.86 -17.05 10.45
N GLU A 25 4.75 -17.52 11.69
CA GLU A 25 5.32 -16.85 12.87
C GLU A 25 6.85 -16.72 12.84
N ALA A 26 7.56 -17.66 12.22
CA ALA A 26 9.02 -17.59 12.11
C ALA A 26 9.47 -16.40 11.24
N GLU A 27 8.81 -16.20 10.10
CA GLU A 27 9.08 -15.05 9.24
C GLU A 27 8.60 -13.74 9.89
N ALA A 28 7.43 -13.75 10.55
CA ALA A 28 6.97 -12.60 11.31
C ALA A 28 7.99 -12.17 12.37
N LYS A 29 8.53 -13.11 13.13
CA LYS A 29 9.58 -12.83 14.13
C LYS A 29 10.83 -12.21 13.50
N LYS A 30 11.28 -12.71 12.37
CA LYS A 30 12.44 -12.18 11.64
C LYS A 30 12.21 -10.71 11.25
N TRP A 31 11.04 -10.39 10.67
CA TRP A 31 10.70 -9.03 10.30
C TRP A 31 10.55 -8.09 11.50
N ILE A 32 9.95 -8.56 12.61
CA ILE A 32 9.85 -7.81 13.87
C ILE A 32 11.24 -7.51 14.44
N ASP A 33 12.16 -8.47 14.40
CA ASP A 33 13.50 -8.30 14.96
C ASP A 33 14.42 -7.39 14.12
N SER A 34 14.07 -7.13 12.86
CA SER A 34 14.88 -6.34 11.93
C SER A 34 14.18 -5.05 11.46
N GLU A 35 13.24 -5.19 10.53
CA GLU A 35 12.67 -4.07 9.78
C GLU A 35 11.62 -3.27 10.56
N PHE A 36 10.84 -3.95 11.41
CA PHE A 36 9.76 -3.30 12.16
C PHE A 36 10.24 -2.63 13.46
N GLN A 37 11.46 -2.16 13.48
CA GLN A 37 12.06 -1.42 14.59
C GLN A 37 12.61 -0.08 14.10
N PRO A 38 12.52 0.99 14.91
CA PRO A 38 11.86 1.06 16.22
C PRO A 38 10.33 1.04 16.13
N SER A 39 9.65 0.56 17.16
CA SER A 39 8.19 0.56 17.26
C SER A 39 7.75 0.97 18.67
N THR A 40 6.58 1.61 18.77
CA THR A 40 5.92 1.89 20.05
C THR A 40 5.30 0.64 20.68
N LEU A 41 5.03 -0.39 19.86
CA LEU A 41 4.55 -1.68 20.33
C LEU A 41 5.70 -2.55 20.81
N SER A 42 5.50 -3.29 21.90
CA SER A 42 6.42 -4.34 22.31
C SER A 42 6.47 -5.45 21.25
N LYS A 43 7.56 -6.24 21.22
CA LYS A 43 7.69 -7.37 20.28
C LYS A 43 6.56 -8.39 20.43
N ASP A 44 6.04 -8.60 21.62
CA ASP A 44 4.91 -9.51 21.84
C ASP A 44 3.61 -8.94 21.27
N GLN A 45 3.38 -7.64 21.38
CA GLN A 45 2.25 -6.96 20.75
C GLN A 45 2.36 -7.02 19.23
N GLN A 46 3.54 -6.70 18.67
CA GLN A 46 3.78 -6.84 17.22
C GLN A 46 3.54 -8.28 16.74
N MET A 47 3.98 -9.28 17.52
CA MET A 47 3.73 -10.68 17.17
C MET A 47 2.24 -11.04 17.24
N ALA A 48 1.48 -10.48 18.17
CA ALA A 48 0.03 -10.67 18.22
C ALA A 48 -0.67 -10.11 16.98
N GLU A 49 -0.24 -8.93 16.51
CA GLU A 49 -0.71 -8.35 15.23
C GLU A 49 -0.38 -9.26 14.05
N MET A 50 0.85 -9.73 13.94
CA MET A 50 1.25 -10.63 12.85
C MET A 50 0.48 -11.95 12.86
N LYS A 51 0.18 -12.50 14.03
CA LYS A 51 -0.66 -13.70 14.16
C LYS A 51 -2.05 -13.49 13.59
N TRP A 52 -2.65 -12.32 13.84
CA TRP A 52 -3.93 -11.99 13.26
C TRP A 52 -3.87 -11.99 11.71
N PHE A 53 -2.85 -11.36 11.11
CA PHE A 53 -2.67 -11.36 9.66
C PHE A 53 -2.46 -12.76 9.10
N ILE A 54 -1.67 -13.59 9.76
CA ILE A 54 -1.44 -14.99 9.36
C ILE A 54 -2.75 -15.79 9.36
N GLU A 55 -3.57 -15.67 10.40
CA GLU A 55 -4.83 -16.39 10.49
C GLU A 55 -5.88 -15.86 9.49
N ALA A 56 -5.95 -14.55 9.28
CA ALA A 56 -6.80 -13.97 8.25
C ALA A 56 -6.39 -14.45 6.85
N ALA A 57 -5.09 -14.47 6.57
CA ALA A 57 -4.55 -14.94 5.30
C ALA A 57 -4.89 -16.42 5.05
N LYS A 58 -4.78 -17.30 6.04
CA LYS A 58 -5.19 -18.71 5.92
C LYS A 58 -6.64 -18.85 5.49
N LYS A 59 -7.54 -18.05 6.10
CA LYS A 59 -8.96 -18.04 5.74
C LYS A 59 -9.20 -17.55 4.30
N LEU A 60 -8.46 -16.54 3.86
CA LEU A 60 -8.54 -16.02 2.49
C LEU A 60 -7.99 -17.02 1.48
N GLN A 61 -6.86 -17.67 1.78
CA GLN A 61 -6.27 -18.72 0.95
C GLN A 61 -7.22 -19.91 0.79
N ALA A 62 -7.93 -20.28 1.84
CA ALA A 62 -8.97 -21.34 1.77
C ALA A 62 -10.13 -20.94 0.84
N LYS A 63 -10.36 -19.64 0.61
CA LYS A 63 -11.31 -19.11 -0.37
C LYS A 63 -10.69 -18.90 -1.78
N GLY A 64 -9.43 -19.31 -1.98
CA GLY A 64 -8.74 -19.22 -3.26
C GLY A 64 -7.95 -17.93 -3.49
N VAL A 65 -7.89 -17.01 -2.53
CA VAL A 65 -7.08 -15.79 -2.63
C VAL A 65 -5.61 -16.14 -2.46
N LYS A 66 -4.81 -15.85 -3.47
CA LYS A 66 -3.36 -16.11 -3.47
C LYS A 66 -2.53 -14.85 -3.69
N GLU A 67 -3.15 -13.81 -4.21
CA GLU A 67 -2.51 -12.60 -4.65
C GLU A 67 -3.48 -11.42 -4.50
N ILE A 68 -2.93 -10.24 -4.23
CA ILE A 68 -3.60 -8.95 -4.32
C ILE A 68 -2.76 -8.01 -5.17
N SER A 69 -3.41 -7.14 -5.92
CA SER A 69 -2.79 -6.16 -6.80
C SER A 69 -3.09 -4.74 -6.32
N VAL A 70 -2.04 -3.93 -6.21
CA VAL A 70 -2.13 -2.53 -5.76
C VAL A 70 -1.38 -1.65 -6.75
N VAL A 71 -1.79 -0.41 -6.89
CA VAL A 71 -1.09 0.61 -7.68
C VAL A 71 -0.90 1.89 -6.89
N SER A 72 0.26 2.52 -7.07
CA SER A 72 0.56 3.85 -6.54
C SER A 72 1.50 4.62 -7.46
N GLU A 73 1.70 5.89 -7.16
CA GLU A 73 2.76 6.68 -7.79
C GLU A 73 4.16 6.20 -7.36
N THR A 74 5.16 6.55 -8.18
CA THR A 74 6.56 6.21 -7.91
C THR A 74 7.21 7.29 -7.08
N ILE A 75 7.15 7.15 -5.75
CA ILE A 75 7.87 7.97 -4.78
C ILE A 75 8.56 7.08 -3.75
N THR A 76 9.48 7.64 -2.98
CA THR A 76 10.32 6.88 -2.03
C THR A 76 9.50 6.06 -1.04
N THR A 77 8.40 6.61 -0.51
CA THR A 77 7.51 5.91 0.43
C THR A 77 6.89 4.69 -0.23
N HIS A 78 6.26 4.86 -1.40
CA HIS A 78 5.63 3.75 -2.10
C HIS A 78 6.64 2.73 -2.66
N GLU A 79 7.88 3.16 -2.96
CA GLU A 79 8.96 2.22 -3.28
C GLU A 79 9.31 1.32 -2.08
N TYR A 80 9.34 1.88 -0.87
CA TYR A 80 9.55 1.11 0.35
C TYR A 80 8.40 0.12 0.59
N GLU A 81 7.17 0.56 0.41
CA GLU A 81 5.99 -0.30 0.52
C GLU A 81 6.03 -1.44 -0.49
N ALA A 82 6.29 -1.14 -1.76
CA ALA A 82 6.31 -2.13 -2.84
C ALA A 82 7.48 -3.13 -2.71
N LYS A 83 8.67 -2.65 -2.33
CA LYS A 83 9.89 -3.48 -2.31
C LYS A 83 10.13 -4.17 -0.96
N THR A 84 9.71 -3.55 0.14
CA THR A 84 9.99 -4.03 1.50
C THR A 84 8.74 -4.55 2.19
N LEU A 85 7.69 -3.71 2.34
CA LEU A 85 6.50 -4.13 3.08
C LEU A 85 5.67 -5.17 2.34
N ALA A 86 5.52 -5.08 1.02
CA ALA A 86 4.85 -6.11 0.22
C ALA A 86 5.57 -7.45 0.30
N LYS A 87 6.91 -7.44 0.33
CA LYS A 87 7.72 -8.64 0.56
C LYS A 87 7.49 -9.21 1.95
N ALA A 88 7.53 -8.35 2.98
CA ALA A 88 7.26 -8.77 4.36
C ALA A 88 5.89 -9.42 4.49
N PHE A 89 4.86 -8.77 3.96
CA PHE A 89 3.50 -9.32 3.97
C PHE A 89 3.41 -10.67 3.27
N THR A 90 4.04 -10.80 2.11
CA THR A 90 4.08 -12.06 1.35
C THR A 90 4.78 -13.18 2.14
N GLU A 91 5.95 -12.90 2.72
CA GLU A 91 6.71 -13.87 3.52
C GLU A 91 5.96 -14.28 4.80
N ILE A 92 5.26 -13.35 5.44
CA ILE A 92 4.51 -13.61 6.67
C ILE A 92 3.21 -14.35 6.40
N THR A 93 2.48 -13.99 5.36
CA THR A 93 1.11 -14.46 5.13
C THR A 93 0.98 -15.51 4.04
N GLY A 94 1.94 -15.60 3.13
CA GLY A 94 1.85 -16.44 1.93
C GLY A 94 0.91 -15.91 0.85
N ILE A 95 0.35 -14.70 1.00
CA ILE A 95 -0.40 -13.99 -0.05
C ILE A 95 0.53 -13.03 -0.76
N THR A 96 0.68 -13.19 -2.07
CA THR A 96 1.53 -12.30 -2.87
C THR A 96 0.91 -10.91 -2.98
N VAL A 97 1.70 -9.87 -2.75
CA VAL A 97 1.31 -8.49 -3.05
C VAL A 97 2.04 -8.03 -4.30
N LYS A 98 1.29 -7.71 -5.34
CA LYS A 98 1.80 -7.03 -6.54
C LYS A 98 1.51 -5.55 -6.40
N HIS A 99 2.56 -4.77 -6.22
CA HIS A 99 2.45 -3.32 -6.08
C HIS A 99 3.11 -2.66 -7.29
N ASP A 100 2.28 -2.18 -8.22
CA ASP A 100 2.71 -1.47 -9.41
C ASP A 100 3.03 -0.02 -9.06
N LEU A 101 4.26 0.40 -9.40
CA LEU A 101 4.72 1.78 -9.25
C LEU A 101 4.71 2.45 -10.63
N ILE A 102 3.86 3.46 -10.79
CA ILE A 102 3.70 4.17 -12.07
C ILE A 102 3.75 5.68 -11.83
N GLN A 103 3.62 6.46 -12.89
CA GLN A 103 3.56 7.92 -12.79
C GLN A 103 2.21 8.34 -12.17
N GLU A 104 2.19 9.38 -11.33
CA GLU A 104 1.01 9.85 -10.58
C GLU A 104 -0.22 10.08 -11.47
N GLY A 105 -0.05 10.84 -12.58
CA GLY A 105 -1.14 11.08 -13.52
C GLY A 105 -1.72 9.80 -14.13
N ASP A 106 -0.89 8.78 -14.36
CA ASP A 106 -1.32 7.48 -14.86
C ASP A 106 -2.14 6.70 -13.80
N VAL A 107 -1.81 6.85 -12.51
CA VAL A 107 -2.64 6.30 -11.42
C VAL A 107 -4.03 6.91 -11.48
N VAL A 108 -4.13 8.23 -11.52
CA VAL A 108 -5.40 8.97 -11.57
C VAL A 108 -6.23 8.56 -12.79
N GLU A 109 -5.62 8.50 -13.97
CA GLU A 109 -6.31 8.12 -15.21
C GLU A 109 -6.83 6.68 -15.17
N LYS A 110 -6.01 5.73 -14.72
CA LYS A 110 -6.39 4.32 -14.58
C LYS A 110 -7.56 4.15 -13.61
N LEU A 111 -7.52 4.84 -12.47
CA LEU A 111 -8.59 4.78 -11.47
C LEU A 111 -9.89 5.37 -12.00
N GLN A 112 -9.84 6.54 -12.65
CA GLN A 112 -11.02 7.14 -13.25
C GLN A 112 -11.64 6.24 -14.31
N THR A 113 -10.81 5.66 -15.18
CA THR A 113 -11.26 4.71 -16.22
C THR A 113 -11.89 3.47 -15.59
N SER A 114 -11.29 2.92 -14.53
CA SER A 114 -11.84 1.77 -13.79
C SER A 114 -13.20 2.09 -13.18
N MET A 115 -13.34 3.27 -12.54
CA MET A 115 -14.62 3.70 -11.96
C MET A 115 -15.70 3.95 -13.01
N GLN A 116 -15.35 4.57 -14.14
CA GLN A 116 -16.27 4.83 -15.23
C GLN A 116 -16.75 3.55 -15.92
N SER A 117 -15.83 2.63 -16.19
CA SER A 117 -16.15 1.34 -16.83
C SER A 117 -16.79 0.33 -15.89
N GLY A 118 -16.67 0.53 -14.58
CA GLY A 118 -17.08 -0.43 -13.56
C GLY A 118 -16.21 -1.69 -13.48
N LYS A 119 -15.03 -1.67 -14.12
CA LYS A 119 -14.07 -2.79 -14.12
C LYS A 119 -12.82 -2.36 -13.39
N SER A 120 -12.56 -2.94 -12.22
CA SER A 120 -11.31 -2.75 -11.53
C SER A 120 -10.22 -3.64 -12.11
N ILE A 121 -9.04 -3.06 -12.32
CA ILE A 121 -7.83 -3.79 -12.72
C ILE A 121 -6.88 -3.99 -11.54
N TYR A 122 -7.17 -3.36 -10.40
CA TYR A 122 -6.45 -3.50 -9.14
C TYR A 122 -7.43 -3.78 -8.00
N ASP A 123 -6.96 -4.47 -6.97
CA ASP A 123 -7.73 -4.71 -5.75
C ASP A 123 -7.69 -3.50 -4.81
N GLY A 124 -6.60 -2.72 -4.87
CA GLY A 124 -6.42 -1.50 -4.10
C GLY A 124 -5.53 -0.49 -4.81
N TRP A 125 -5.53 0.73 -4.30
CA TRP A 125 -4.66 1.80 -4.81
C TRP A 125 -4.31 2.81 -3.72
N ILE A 126 -3.21 3.51 -3.92
CA ILE A 126 -2.85 4.69 -3.13
C ILE A 126 -2.97 5.90 -4.06
N SER A 127 -3.72 6.90 -3.65
CA SER A 127 -4.02 8.10 -4.44
C SER A 127 -4.24 9.30 -3.53
N ASP A 128 -4.16 10.49 -4.10
CA ASP A 128 -4.32 11.73 -3.37
C ASP A 128 -5.70 11.88 -2.73
N SER A 129 -5.71 12.35 -1.50
CA SER A 129 -6.93 12.58 -0.72
C SER A 129 -7.79 13.74 -1.26
N ASP A 130 -7.23 14.65 -2.06
CA ASP A 130 -7.99 15.73 -2.72
C ASP A 130 -8.96 15.19 -3.77
N LEU A 131 -8.74 13.97 -4.26
CA LEU A 131 -9.64 13.27 -5.18
C LEU A 131 -10.82 12.57 -4.50
N ILE A 132 -10.90 12.57 -3.16
CA ILE A 132 -11.95 11.83 -2.43
C ILE A 132 -13.36 12.24 -2.87
N GLY A 133 -13.60 13.53 -3.10
CA GLY A 133 -14.90 14.01 -3.57
C GLY A 133 -15.25 13.51 -4.97
N THR A 134 -14.28 13.32 -5.82
CA THR A 134 -14.46 12.74 -7.16
C THR A 134 -14.74 11.25 -7.06
N HIS A 135 -13.95 10.52 -6.31
CA HIS A 135 -14.12 9.08 -6.09
C HIS A 135 -15.48 8.78 -5.42
N TYR A 136 -15.87 9.58 -4.44
CA TYR A 136 -17.19 9.48 -3.80
C TYR A 136 -18.34 9.63 -4.82
N ARG A 137 -18.27 10.63 -5.71
CA ARG A 137 -19.31 10.85 -6.75
C ARG A 137 -19.44 9.71 -7.74
N TYR A 138 -18.35 8.99 -8.04
CA TYR A 138 -18.45 7.78 -8.87
C TYR A 138 -19.20 6.64 -8.18
N GLY A 139 -19.27 6.62 -6.84
CA GLY A 139 -19.97 5.59 -6.07
C GLY A 139 -19.42 4.17 -6.31
N LYS A 140 -18.10 4.08 -6.59
CA LYS A 140 -17.42 2.81 -6.91
C LYS A 140 -16.33 2.43 -5.93
N ILE A 141 -16.12 3.26 -4.91
CA ILE A 141 -15.16 2.99 -3.83
C ILE A 141 -15.87 2.39 -2.63
N LEU A 142 -15.17 1.56 -1.88
CA LEU A 142 -15.69 0.90 -0.70
C LEU A 142 -15.86 1.92 0.44
N ASN A 143 -17.04 1.93 1.04
CA ASN A 143 -17.28 2.66 2.28
C ASN A 143 -16.63 1.88 3.43
N LEU A 144 -15.47 2.31 3.87
CA LEU A 144 -14.68 1.61 4.89
C LEU A 144 -15.35 1.66 6.26
N THR A 145 -16.03 2.77 6.61
CA THR A 145 -16.75 2.88 7.87
C THR A 145 -17.82 1.78 8.00
N ASP A 146 -18.67 1.64 6.99
CA ASP A 146 -19.74 0.63 7.01
C ASP A 146 -19.19 -0.78 6.85
N TYR A 147 -18.17 -0.97 6.02
CA TYR A 147 -17.56 -2.26 5.81
C TYR A 147 -16.90 -2.79 7.09
N MET A 148 -16.01 -2.02 7.71
CA MET A 148 -15.31 -2.42 8.93
C MET A 148 -16.26 -2.61 10.12
N GLY A 149 -17.36 -1.83 10.18
CA GLY A 149 -18.38 -1.99 11.21
C GLY A 149 -19.37 -3.15 10.97
N GLY A 150 -19.44 -3.64 9.72
CA GLY A 150 -20.44 -4.62 9.27
C GLY A 150 -19.84 -5.87 8.64
N ALA A 151 -20.02 -6.02 7.33
CA ALA A 151 -19.64 -7.23 6.59
C ALA A 151 -18.13 -7.52 6.61
N GLY A 152 -17.29 -6.51 6.75
CA GLY A 152 -15.83 -6.63 6.84
C GLY A 152 -15.27 -6.73 8.25
N LYS A 153 -16.13 -6.78 9.27
CA LYS A 153 -15.68 -6.76 10.67
C LYS A 153 -14.73 -7.91 11.01
N GLU A 154 -14.98 -9.10 10.49
CA GLU A 154 -14.10 -10.26 10.72
C GLU A 154 -12.73 -10.14 10.01
N TRP A 155 -12.63 -9.26 9.01
CA TRP A 155 -11.45 -8.98 8.20
C TRP A 155 -10.73 -7.70 8.62
N THR A 156 -11.26 -6.99 9.60
CA THR A 156 -10.67 -5.77 10.15
C THR A 156 -9.83 -6.13 11.35
N ASN A 157 -8.55 -5.79 11.30
CA ASN A 157 -7.66 -6.02 12.44
C ASN A 157 -8.17 -5.28 13.67
N PRO A 158 -8.41 -5.96 14.80
CA PRO A 158 -8.89 -5.31 16.02
C PRO A 158 -7.90 -4.32 16.64
N GLY A 159 -6.61 -4.39 16.26
CA GLY A 159 -5.58 -3.44 16.68
C GLY A 159 -5.61 -2.10 15.93
N ILE A 160 -6.41 -2.00 14.85
CA ILE A 160 -6.51 -0.74 14.11
C ILE A 160 -7.27 0.31 14.94
N ASP A 161 -6.61 1.37 15.34
CA ASP A 161 -7.23 2.54 15.98
C ASP A 161 -7.36 3.70 14.98
N ILE A 162 -8.55 3.87 14.42
CA ILE A 162 -8.82 4.95 13.45
C ILE A 162 -8.61 6.34 14.07
N LYS A 163 -8.71 6.49 15.38
CA LYS A 163 -8.53 7.78 16.06
C LYS A 163 -7.06 8.19 16.15
N ASP A 164 -6.16 7.23 16.05
CA ASP A 164 -4.71 7.46 16.03
C ASP A 164 -4.21 7.97 14.65
N TYR A 165 -5.02 7.77 13.60
CA TYR A 165 -4.67 8.27 12.28
C TYR A 165 -4.80 9.79 12.19
N ILE A 166 -3.75 10.45 11.72
CA ILE A 166 -3.78 11.87 11.39
C ILE A 166 -4.38 12.04 9.99
N GLY A 167 -5.17 13.10 9.78
CA GLY A 167 -5.69 13.44 8.45
C GLY A 167 -6.96 12.71 8.04
N THR A 168 -7.65 12.00 8.91
CA THR A 168 -8.90 11.26 8.59
C THR A 168 -9.99 12.13 7.94
N LYS A 169 -9.98 13.45 8.18
CA LYS A 169 -10.90 14.38 7.50
C LYS A 169 -10.71 14.43 6.00
N PHE A 170 -9.49 14.22 5.51
CA PHE A 170 -9.18 14.20 4.07
C PHE A 170 -9.62 12.90 3.40
N THR A 171 -9.87 11.85 4.15
CA THR A 171 -10.32 10.54 3.65
C THR A 171 -11.80 10.28 3.90
N THR A 172 -12.50 11.30 4.38
CA THR A 172 -13.93 11.27 4.71
C THR A 172 -14.76 11.93 3.62
N GLY A 173 -15.77 11.23 3.13
CA GLY A 173 -16.71 11.74 2.14
C GLY A 173 -17.71 12.76 2.71
N PRO A 174 -18.52 13.39 1.85
CA PRO A 174 -19.53 14.37 2.27
C PRO A 174 -20.60 13.82 3.21
N ASP A 175 -20.78 12.51 3.24
CA ASP A 175 -21.68 11.78 4.13
C ASP A 175 -21.10 11.51 5.53
N GLY A 176 -19.87 11.98 5.79
CA GLY A 176 -19.17 11.78 7.06
C GLY A 176 -18.56 10.39 7.23
N LYS A 177 -18.53 9.58 6.18
CA LYS A 177 -17.97 8.22 6.21
C LYS A 177 -16.60 8.18 5.56
N MET A 178 -15.74 7.32 6.06
CA MET A 178 -14.38 7.13 5.56
C MET A 178 -14.35 6.17 4.37
N TYR A 179 -13.61 6.56 3.33
CA TYR A 179 -13.45 5.81 2.08
C TYR A 179 -12.01 5.45 1.75
N GLN A 180 -11.06 6.02 2.48
CA GLN A 180 -9.64 5.71 2.39
C GLN A 180 -9.07 5.63 3.80
N LEU A 181 -7.98 4.91 3.98
CA LEU A 181 -7.12 5.03 5.17
C LEU A 181 -5.99 6.01 4.83
N PRO A 182 -5.64 6.92 5.73
CA PRO A 182 -4.44 7.73 5.55
C PRO A 182 -3.20 6.83 5.47
N ASP A 183 -2.42 7.00 4.42
CA ASP A 183 -1.20 6.24 4.18
C ASP A 183 0.02 7.01 4.69
N GLN A 184 0.15 8.25 4.25
CA GLN A 184 1.24 9.13 4.65
C GLN A 184 0.75 10.55 4.91
N GLN A 185 1.55 11.32 5.65
CA GLN A 185 1.30 12.74 5.88
C GLN A 185 2.31 13.60 5.16
N PHE A 186 1.80 14.69 4.58
CA PHE A 186 2.62 15.72 3.97
C PHE A 186 2.61 16.99 4.81
N ALA A 187 3.73 17.70 4.80
CA ALA A 187 3.80 19.09 5.15
C ALA A 187 3.97 19.89 3.85
N ASN A 188 2.94 20.62 3.45
CA ASN A 188 3.05 21.54 2.32
C ASN A 188 3.89 22.74 2.75
N LEU A 189 5.03 22.93 2.10
CA LEU A 189 5.94 24.04 2.36
C LEU A 189 6.03 24.92 1.13
N TYR A 190 6.03 26.24 1.36
CA TYR A 190 6.29 27.18 0.31
C TYR A 190 7.79 27.35 0.09
N TRP A 191 8.28 26.97 -1.09
CA TRP A 191 9.67 27.10 -1.47
C TRP A 191 9.88 28.35 -2.31
N PHE A 192 10.88 29.14 -1.97
CA PHE A 192 11.24 30.34 -2.74
C PHE A 192 12.75 30.53 -2.76
N ARG A 193 13.20 31.27 -3.78
CA ARG A 193 14.61 31.62 -3.97
C ARG A 193 14.95 32.79 -3.04
N ALA A 194 15.41 32.48 -1.83
CA ALA A 194 15.79 33.51 -0.85
C ALA A 194 16.84 34.49 -1.40
N ASP A 195 17.81 33.97 -2.17
CA ASP A 195 18.84 34.79 -2.82
C ASP A 195 18.27 35.83 -3.80
N LEU A 196 17.13 35.57 -4.45
CA LEU A 196 16.44 36.54 -5.30
C LEU A 196 15.62 37.53 -4.48
N PHE A 197 14.90 37.04 -3.46
CA PHE A 197 14.09 37.87 -2.60
C PHE A 197 14.91 38.82 -1.73
N GLU A 198 16.17 38.48 -1.44
CA GLU A 198 17.10 39.34 -0.70
C GLU A 198 17.74 40.44 -1.58
N ARG A 199 17.63 40.35 -2.90
CA ARG A 199 18.22 41.33 -3.81
C ARG A 199 17.55 42.68 -3.70
N LYS A 200 18.38 43.73 -3.50
CA LYS A 200 17.91 45.13 -3.36
C LYS A 200 17.10 45.60 -4.59
N ASP A 201 17.57 45.32 -5.79
CA ASP A 201 16.88 45.72 -7.01
C ASP A 201 15.52 45.10 -7.19
N ILE A 202 15.29 43.86 -6.68
CA ILE A 202 14.01 43.19 -6.68
C ILE A 202 13.11 43.81 -5.61
N LYS A 203 13.61 44.02 -4.39
CA LYS A 203 12.87 44.68 -3.31
C LYS A 203 12.41 46.08 -3.70
N ASP A 204 13.28 46.86 -4.28
CA ASP A 204 12.93 48.24 -4.74
C ASP A 204 11.88 48.22 -5.85
N LYS A 205 11.98 47.36 -6.84
CA LYS A 205 10.95 47.21 -7.90
C LYS A 205 9.62 46.73 -7.36
N PHE A 206 9.64 45.78 -6.42
CA PHE A 206 8.45 45.26 -5.78
C PHE A 206 7.71 46.39 -5.01
N LYS A 207 8.47 47.09 -4.15
CA LYS A 207 7.92 48.25 -3.38
C LYS A 207 7.38 49.34 -4.28
N ALA A 208 8.10 49.68 -5.35
CA ALA A 208 7.63 50.67 -6.31
C ALA A 208 6.34 50.27 -7.02
N LYS A 209 6.15 48.98 -7.27
CA LYS A 209 4.97 48.46 -7.98
C LYS A 209 3.77 48.25 -7.06
N TYR A 210 4.00 47.74 -5.84
CA TYR A 210 2.93 47.27 -4.97
C TYR A 210 2.71 48.15 -3.72
N GLY A 211 3.65 49.05 -3.39
CA GLY A 211 3.51 50.02 -2.30
C GLY A 211 3.87 49.49 -0.91
N TYR A 212 4.33 48.23 -0.79
CA TYR A 212 4.79 47.62 0.45
C TYR A 212 6.08 46.82 0.25
N ASP A 213 6.75 46.48 1.33
CA ASP A 213 8.03 45.72 1.26
C ASP A 213 7.83 44.25 0.93
N LEU A 214 8.76 43.68 0.15
CA LEU A 214 8.81 42.27 -0.18
C LEU A 214 9.27 41.45 1.02
#